data_ca243e2f9222be7144feb7c92fa1721d
#
_entry.id   ca243e2f9222be7144feb7c92fa1721d
#
_cell.length_a   1.000
_cell.length_b   1.000
_cell.length_c   1.000
_cell.angle_alpha   90.00
_cell.angle_beta   90.00
_cell.angle_gamma   90.00
#
_symmetry.space_group_name_H-M   'P 1'
#
loop_
_entity.id
_entity.type
_entity.pdbx_description
1 polymer ?
#
loop_
_entity_poly.entity_id
_entity_poly.type
_entity_poly.pdbx_seq_one_letter_code
_entity_poly.pdbx_strand_id
1 'polypeptide(L)'
;MRGFVGFSVAVGAVLAVSTSMYAQESAKPQFETAVVSTSEIGGQATVGGTVVPFKEVTISAQIPGAVTSMAGLEGTRVAEGETLITVDDADIVAQRNAALARVYQAQAALQNAQMQYTRELYSPRANSVSSFPGMGVPSMFDQFFTRGFSDAMGQSNSALERQADLYAQTSGVDQAQSGLMQAQAMVEALDVRLRDATQLAPFDGIIIQRMVEVGDNVQPGMPLMSFAYIDYLRIEADVPVRLAAGLTEGGMVQARLDIGGQTIEARVAQIFPTADQVRHTVKVKFDLPYGTPGGPGMYVEVTVPDTSIPVQGQAAVPTAALIWRGSLPSVFVLENGVPSLRLVRVGYPVGQDRISVVSGLNGGETVILNPPATLISGGN
;
A
#
# COMPACT_ATOMS: atom_id res chain seq x y z
N MET A 1 15.23 63.61 63.64
CA MET A 1 15.02 65.05 63.45
C MET A 1 13.62 65.23 62.95
N ARG A 2 12.69 65.66 63.81
CA ARG A 2 12.02 66.94 63.90
C ARG A 2 11.15 67.18 62.66
N GLY A 3 9.85 67.50 62.69
CA GLY A 3 8.93 67.93 63.74
C GLY A 3 7.57 68.05 63.03
N PHE A 4 6.53 67.77 63.63
CA PHE A 4 5.61 68.54 64.47
C PHE A 4 4.92 69.74 63.79
N VAL A 5 3.63 69.75 63.98
CA VAL A 5 2.62 70.81 64.08
C VAL A 5 1.58 70.68 62.94
N GLY A 6 0.28 70.48 63.11
CA GLY A 6 -0.60 70.76 64.24
C GLY A 6 -1.74 71.63 63.76
N PHE A 7 -3.00 71.40 64.25
CA PHE A 7 -4.16 72.31 64.31
C PHE A 7 -4.93 72.55 62.98
N SER A 8 -6.25 72.64 62.88
CA SER A 8 -7.39 72.68 63.79
C SER A 8 -8.70 72.61 62.99
N VAL A 9 -9.63 71.93 63.51
CA VAL A 9 -11.09 72.11 63.57
C VAL A 9 -11.71 73.23 62.71
N ALA A 10 -12.70 72.90 61.90
CA ALA A 10 -13.92 73.64 61.65
C ALA A 10 -15.10 72.72 61.33
N VAL A 11 -16.10 72.75 62.15
CA VAL A 11 -17.43 72.13 62.02
C VAL A 11 -18.22 72.89 60.96
N GLY A 12 -18.74 72.13 59.98
CA GLY A 12 -19.72 72.64 58.99
C GLY A 12 -20.72 71.56 58.67
N ALA A 13 -21.84 71.55 59.33
CA ALA A 13 -22.99 70.71 59.01
C ALA A 13 -23.62 71.15 57.68
N VAL A 14 -23.60 70.34 56.68
CA VAL A 14 -24.40 70.49 55.47
C VAL A 14 -25.26 69.24 55.30
N LEU A 15 -26.57 69.42 55.39
CA LEU A 15 -27.60 68.47 55.02
C LEU A 15 -27.40 68.08 53.57
N ALA A 16 -26.98 66.83 53.29
CA ALA A 16 -27.00 66.22 51.95
C ALA A 16 -28.23 65.32 51.88
N VAL A 17 -29.16 65.72 51.03
CA VAL A 17 -30.32 64.97 50.58
C VAL A 17 -29.78 63.71 49.84
N SER A 18 -30.01 62.57 50.46
CA SER A 18 -29.71 61.25 49.83
C SER A 18 -30.76 60.98 48.76
N THR A 19 -30.43 61.28 47.50
CA THR A 19 -31.09 60.67 46.32
C THR A 19 -30.60 59.23 46.26
N SER A 20 -31.43 58.31 46.70
CA SER A 20 -31.26 56.84 46.42
C SER A 20 -31.43 56.60 44.92
N MET A 21 -30.29 56.45 44.26
CA MET A 21 -30.20 55.95 42.92
C MET A 21 -30.49 54.44 42.99
N TYR A 22 -31.71 54.06 42.68
CA TYR A 22 -32.05 52.64 42.43
C TYR A 22 -31.19 52.15 41.23
N ALA A 23 -30.11 51.48 41.57
CA ALA A 23 -29.42 50.63 40.57
C ALA A 23 -30.42 49.56 40.17
N GLN A 24 -30.87 49.62 38.93
CA GLN A 24 -31.67 48.60 38.29
C GLN A 24 -30.77 47.37 38.18
N GLU A 25 -30.87 46.45 39.15
CA GLU A 25 -30.23 45.16 39.16
C GLU A 25 -30.79 44.42 37.95
N SER A 26 -29.99 44.30 36.89
CA SER A 26 -30.32 43.49 35.74
C SER A 26 -30.52 42.07 36.25
N ALA A 27 -31.77 41.62 36.28
CA ALA A 27 -32.13 40.25 36.64
C ALA A 27 -31.25 39.30 35.86
N LYS A 28 -30.36 38.57 36.56
CA LYS A 28 -29.57 37.49 35.96
C LYS A 28 -30.54 36.53 35.28
N PRO A 29 -30.26 36.16 34.06
CA PRO A 29 -31.12 35.22 33.38
C PRO A 29 -31.28 33.96 34.26
N GLN A 30 -32.52 33.59 34.52
CA GLN A 30 -32.89 32.44 35.37
C GLN A 30 -32.54 31.09 34.70
N PHE A 31 -32.05 31.14 33.48
CA PHE A 31 -31.75 30.00 32.64
C PHE A 31 -30.34 30.11 32.07
N GLU A 32 -29.65 28.99 31.98
CA GLU A 32 -28.42 28.91 31.21
C GLU A 32 -28.75 29.14 29.74
N THR A 33 -28.06 30.04 29.07
CA THR A 33 -28.38 30.47 27.71
C THR A 33 -27.16 30.37 26.82
N ALA A 34 -27.40 30.13 25.53
CA ALA A 34 -26.37 30.21 24.49
C ALA A 34 -26.87 31.07 23.31
N VAL A 35 -25.92 31.74 22.66
CA VAL A 35 -26.23 32.51 21.46
C VAL A 35 -26.15 31.58 20.28
N VAL A 36 -27.15 31.61 19.39
CA VAL A 36 -27.19 30.91 18.11
C VAL A 36 -26.07 31.45 17.23
N SER A 37 -25.09 30.62 16.95
CA SER A 37 -24.04 30.96 15.98
C SER A 37 -24.51 30.71 14.57
N THR A 38 -24.02 31.47 13.61
CA THR A 38 -24.16 31.16 12.20
C THR A 38 -22.97 30.28 11.78
N SER A 39 -23.22 29.09 11.33
CA SER A 39 -22.22 28.21 10.76
C SER A 39 -22.42 28.11 9.27
N GLU A 40 -21.35 28.27 8.52
CA GLU A 40 -21.35 28.04 7.08
C GLU A 40 -21.39 26.54 6.83
N ILE A 41 -22.54 26.01 6.44
CA ILE A 41 -22.71 24.59 6.18
C ILE A 41 -22.92 24.44 4.66
N GLY A 42 -21.97 23.77 4.04
CA GLY A 42 -22.10 23.30 2.67
C GLY A 42 -22.97 22.05 2.60
N GLY A 43 -23.47 21.72 1.43
CA GLY A 43 -24.15 20.47 1.18
C GLY A 43 -23.21 19.28 1.46
N GLN A 44 -23.78 18.23 2.04
CA GLN A 44 -23.08 16.96 2.26
C GLN A 44 -23.88 15.82 1.63
N ALA A 45 -23.20 14.87 1.04
CA ALA A 45 -23.79 13.69 0.48
C ALA A 45 -23.06 12.45 1.02
N THR A 46 -23.79 11.39 1.29
CA THR A 46 -23.23 10.12 1.73
C THR A 46 -23.07 9.19 0.53
N VAL A 47 -21.89 8.61 0.38
CA VAL A 47 -21.55 7.66 -0.67
C VAL A 47 -21.11 6.35 -0.02
N GLY A 48 -21.66 5.23 -0.50
CA GLY A 48 -21.25 3.90 -0.07
C GLY A 48 -19.90 3.52 -0.67
N GLY A 49 -19.08 2.86 0.13
CA GLY A 49 -17.79 2.32 -0.28
C GLY A 49 -17.52 0.96 0.35
N THR A 50 -16.43 0.35 -0.04
CA THR A 50 -15.95 -0.92 0.50
C THR A 50 -14.54 -0.75 1.05
N VAL A 51 -14.28 -1.34 2.20
CA VAL A 51 -12.94 -1.40 2.77
C VAL A 51 -12.12 -2.41 1.98
N VAL A 52 -10.97 -1.97 1.50
CA VAL A 52 -10.01 -2.79 0.75
C VAL A 52 -8.64 -2.76 1.44
N PRO A 53 -7.82 -3.79 1.30
CA PRO A 53 -6.46 -3.75 1.82
C PRO A 53 -5.62 -2.70 1.07
N PHE A 54 -4.58 -2.21 1.72
CA PHE A 54 -3.65 -1.27 1.09
C PHE A 54 -2.92 -1.88 -0.12
N LYS A 55 -2.50 -3.15 0.03
CA LYS A 55 -1.91 -3.97 -1.02
C LYS A 55 -2.58 -5.33 -1.03
N GLU A 56 -2.89 -5.81 -2.20
CA GLU A 56 -3.39 -7.16 -2.45
C GLU A 56 -2.68 -7.73 -3.67
N VAL A 57 -2.24 -8.96 -3.56
CA VAL A 57 -1.56 -9.70 -4.65
C VAL A 57 -2.19 -11.07 -4.77
N THR A 58 -2.45 -11.47 -5.98
CA THR A 58 -2.78 -12.86 -6.29
C THR A 58 -1.49 -13.61 -6.58
N ILE A 59 -1.14 -14.57 -5.73
CA ILE A 59 -0.02 -15.47 -5.92
C ILE A 59 -0.46 -16.53 -6.94
N SER A 60 0.32 -16.68 -8.00
CA SER A 60 0.04 -17.64 -9.08
C SER A 60 1.20 -18.62 -9.26
N ALA A 61 0.90 -19.84 -9.72
CA ALA A 61 1.90 -20.85 -10.03
C ALA A 61 2.82 -20.37 -11.15
N GLN A 62 4.12 -20.62 -11.00
CA GLN A 62 5.12 -20.31 -12.03
C GLN A 62 5.59 -21.58 -12.76
N ILE A 63 5.49 -22.74 -12.08
CA ILE A 63 5.81 -24.04 -12.64
C ILE A 63 4.58 -24.97 -12.57
N PRO A 64 4.47 -25.98 -13.45
CA PRO A 64 3.45 -27.01 -13.32
C PRO A 64 3.87 -28.04 -12.27
N GLY A 65 2.90 -28.57 -11.53
CA GLY A 65 3.14 -29.62 -10.53
C GLY A 65 2.02 -29.73 -9.52
N ALA A 66 2.13 -30.68 -8.59
CA ALA A 66 1.21 -30.81 -7.47
C ALA A 66 1.61 -29.88 -6.32
N VAL A 67 0.65 -29.28 -5.65
CA VAL A 67 0.89 -28.48 -4.43
C VAL A 67 1.27 -29.43 -3.28
N THR A 68 2.48 -29.28 -2.75
CA THR A 68 3.02 -30.14 -1.68
C THR A 68 2.77 -29.57 -0.29
N SER A 69 2.82 -28.23 -0.15
CA SER A 69 2.56 -27.55 1.12
C SER A 69 1.99 -26.17 0.92
N MET A 70 1.25 -25.69 1.95
CA MET A 70 0.68 -24.34 2.00
C MET A 70 0.83 -23.77 3.42
N ALA A 71 1.09 -22.45 3.51
CA ALA A 71 1.18 -21.72 4.76
C ALA A 71 -0.21 -21.49 5.35
N GLY A 72 -0.60 -22.25 6.33
CA GLY A 72 -1.78 -22.00 7.15
C GLY A 72 -3.13 -21.99 6.42
N LEU A 73 -4.13 -21.49 7.13
CA LEU A 73 -5.51 -21.31 6.65
C LEU A 73 -5.76 -19.83 6.27
N GLU A 74 -6.91 -19.58 5.68
CA GLU A 74 -7.39 -18.21 5.46
C GLU A 74 -7.44 -17.43 6.78
N GLY A 75 -6.99 -16.18 6.77
CA GLY A 75 -6.81 -15.35 7.96
C GLY A 75 -5.47 -15.53 8.70
N THR A 76 -4.62 -16.50 8.31
CA THR A 76 -3.28 -16.68 8.91
C THR A 76 -2.37 -15.52 8.53
N ARG A 77 -1.65 -14.95 9.52
CA ARG A 77 -0.57 -13.99 9.29
C ARG A 77 0.69 -14.71 8.86
N VAL A 78 1.35 -14.15 7.87
CA VAL A 78 2.61 -14.65 7.30
C VAL A 78 3.56 -13.47 7.16
N ALA A 79 4.82 -13.65 7.56
CA ALA A 79 5.85 -12.63 7.47
C ALA A 79 6.45 -12.57 6.05
N GLU A 80 7.03 -11.41 5.69
CA GLU A 80 7.76 -11.23 4.44
C GLU A 80 8.86 -12.29 4.29
N GLY A 81 8.94 -12.92 3.10
CA GLY A 81 9.92 -13.96 2.80
C GLY A 81 9.57 -15.35 3.33
N GLU A 82 8.50 -15.52 4.08
CA GLU A 82 8.02 -16.84 4.52
C GLU A 82 7.35 -17.57 3.36
N THR A 83 7.48 -18.91 3.36
CA THR A 83 6.92 -19.75 2.29
C THR A 83 5.40 -19.78 2.37
N LEU A 84 4.74 -19.37 1.31
CA LEU A 84 3.28 -19.42 1.15
C LEU A 84 2.82 -20.74 0.56
N ILE A 85 3.44 -21.16 -0.54
CA ILE A 85 3.10 -22.39 -1.26
C ILE A 85 4.35 -23.03 -1.81
N THR A 86 4.41 -24.35 -1.77
CA THR A 86 5.43 -25.14 -2.44
C THR A 86 4.76 -26.07 -3.44
N VAL A 87 5.25 -26.08 -4.67
CA VAL A 87 4.87 -27.00 -5.74
C VAL A 87 5.93 -28.08 -5.85
N ASP A 88 5.55 -29.30 -6.22
CA ASP A 88 6.48 -30.43 -6.41
C ASP A 88 7.57 -30.08 -7.42
N ASP A 89 8.82 -30.15 -6.98
CA ASP A 89 10.01 -29.80 -7.72
C ASP A 89 10.92 -31.01 -8.02
N ALA A 90 10.50 -32.22 -7.66
CA ALA A 90 11.32 -33.44 -7.74
C ALA A 90 11.90 -33.67 -9.14
N ASP A 91 11.13 -33.41 -10.21
CA ASP A 91 11.60 -33.52 -11.58
C ASP A 91 12.66 -32.47 -11.91
N ILE A 92 12.48 -31.22 -11.43
CA ILE A 92 13.46 -30.15 -11.66
C ILE A 92 14.76 -30.44 -10.91
N VAL A 93 14.68 -30.96 -9.69
CA VAL A 93 15.86 -31.42 -8.90
C VAL A 93 16.60 -32.53 -9.66
N ALA A 94 15.91 -33.52 -10.24
CA ALA A 94 16.51 -34.55 -11.03
C ALA A 94 17.21 -34.00 -12.28
N GLN A 95 16.57 -33.08 -13.01
CA GLN A 95 17.16 -32.41 -14.16
C GLN A 95 18.40 -31.56 -13.78
N ARG A 96 18.34 -30.85 -12.63
CA ARG A 96 19.48 -30.11 -12.10
C ARG A 96 20.69 -31.01 -11.82
N ASN A 97 20.46 -32.15 -11.20
CA ASN A 97 21.52 -33.11 -10.90
C ASN A 97 22.16 -33.65 -12.19
N ALA A 98 21.34 -33.92 -13.22
CA ALA A 98 21.83 -34.29 -14.52
C ALA A 98 22.64 -33.15 -15.21
N ALA A 99 22.22 -31.91 -15.07
CA ALA A 99 22.94 -30.75 -15.59
C ALA A 99 24.28 -30.53 -14.84
N LEU A 100 24.32 -30.73 -13.52
CA LEU A 100 25.57 -30.70 -12.76
C LEU A 100 26.58 -31.77 -13.23
N ALA A 101 26.11 -32.99 -13.55
CA ALA A 101 26.99 -34.00 -14.12
C ALA A 101 27.60 -33.55 -15.46
N ARG A 102 26.86 -32.81 -16.29
CA ARG A 102 27.37 -32.21 -17.53
C ARG A 102 28.44 -31.13 -17.26
N VAL A 103 28.26 -30.32 -16.20
CA VAL A 103 29.28 -29.36 -15.77
C VAL A 103 30.59 -30.07 -15.43
N TYR A 104 30.54 -31.15 -14.65
CA TYR A 104 31.73 -31.94 -14.34
C TYR A 104 32.39 -32.56 -15.58
N GLN A 105 31.61 -33.07 -16.55
CA GLN A 105 32.11 -33.56 -17.81
C GLN A 105 32.81 -32.45 -18.64
N ALA A 106 32.16 -31.28 -18.75
CA ALA A 106 32.72 -30.12 -19.46
C ALA A 106 34.01 -29.60 -18.79
N GLN A 107 34.04 -29.59 -17.45
CA GLN A 107 35.23 -29.21 -16.69
C GLN A 107 36.41 -30.18 -16.95
N ALA A 108 36.15 -31.48 -16.98
CA ALA A 108 37.15 -32.47 -17.31
C ALA A 108 37.63 -32.31 -18.77
N ALA A 109 36.71 -32.02 -19.70
CA ALA A 109 37.07 -31.75 -21.12
C ALA A 109 37.97 -30.49 -21.24
N LEU A 110 37.67 -29.40 -20.48
CA LEU A 110 38.51 -28.21 -20.44
C LEU A 110 39.89 -28.49 -19.87
N GLN A 111 39.99 -29.26 -18.80
CA GLN A 111 41.26 -29.68 -18.23
C GLN A 111 42.08 -30.49 -19.21
N ASN A 112 41.46 -31.44 -19.92
CA ASN A 112 42.11 -32.23 -20.95
C ASN A 112 42.60 -31.37 -22.11
N ALA A 113 41.79 -30.43 -22.60
CA ALA A 113 42.19 -29.48 -23.64
C ALA A 113 43.37 -28.60 -23.22
N GLN A 114 43.35 -28.10 -22.00
CA GLN A 114 44.45 -27.31 -21.43
C GLN A 114 45.75 -28.14 -21.31
N MET A 115 45.64 -29.43 -20.88
CA MET A 115 46.79 -30.32 -20.81
C MET A 115 47.35 -30.65 -22.21
N GLN A 116 46.49 -30.81 -23.21
CA GLN A 116 46.94 -31.01 -24.60
C GLN A 116 47.65 -29.76 -25.14
N TYR A 117 47.11 -28.57 -24.90
CA TYR A 117 47.71 -27.32 -25.27
C TYR A 117 49.09 -27.16 -24.59
N THR A 118 49.17 -27.42 -23.29
CA THR A 118 50.43 -27.32 -22.51
C THR A 118 51.47 -28.33 -23.05
N ARG A 119 51.04 -29.54 -23.36
CA ARG A 119 51.94 -30.54 -23.95
C ARG A 119 52.48 -30.09 -25.30
N GLU A 120 51.65 -29.52 -26.19
CA GLU A 120 52.10 -29.05 -27.49
C GLU A 120 53.04 -27.82 -27.36
N LEU A 121 52.81 -26.98 -26.31
CA LEU A 121 53.66 -25.81 -26.05
C LEU A 121 55.08 -26.22 -25.61
N TYR A 122 55.20 -27.20 -24.68
CA TYR A 122 56.48 -27.59 -24.04
C TYR A 122 57.15 -28.80 -24.71
N SER A 123 56.41 -29.65 -25.38
CA SER A 123 56.92 -30.84 -26.06
C SER A 123 56.18 -31.01 -27.39
N PRO A 124 56.55 -30.17 -28.39
CA PRO A 124 55.94 -30.29 -29.70
C PRO A 124 56.14 -31.71 -30.23
N ARG A 125 55.11 -32.29 -30.83
CA ARG A 125 55.24 -33.56 -31.51
C ARG A 125 56.35 -33.46 -32.50
N ALA A 126 57.52 -34.04 -32.17
CA ALA A 126 58.47 -34.32 -33.20
C ALA A 126 57.77 -35.22 -34.23
N ASN A 127 57.84 -34.86 -35.51
CA ASN A 127 57.40 -35.74 -36.57
C ASN A 127 58.23 -37.03 -36.54
N SER A 128 58.07 -37.79 -35.43
CA SER A 128 58.61 -39.14 -35.33
C SER A 128 57.69 -40.03 -36.13
N VAL A 129 58.07 -40.22 -37.34
CA VAL A 129 57.70 -41.44 -38.08
C VAL A 129 57.82 -42.56 -37.06
N SER A 130 56.69 -43.08 -36.64
CA SER A 130 56.67 -44.27 -35.78
C SER A 130 57.39 -45.42 -36.53
N SER A 131 58.64 -45.57 -36.18
CA SER A 131 59.37 -46.79 -36.54
C SER A 131 58.71 -47.90 -35.74
N PHE A 132 57.75 -48.60 -36.39
CA PHE A 132 57.34 -49.89 -35.94
C PHE A 132 58.56 -50.77 -36.00
N PRO A 133 59.02 -51.36 -34.91
CA PRO A 133 60.09 -52.31 -34.93
C PRO A 133 59.50 -53.64 -35.53
N GLY A 134 59.75 -53.88 -36.76
CA GLY A 134 59.39 -55.21 -37.31
C GLY A 134 59.08 -55.36 -38.77
N MET A 135 59.07 -54.31 -39.61
CA MET A 135 58.91 -54.52 -41.07
C MET A 135 59.93 -53.74 -41.87
N GLY A 136 60.92 -54.48 -42.35
CA GLY A 136 62.02 -53.93 -43.16
C GLY A 136 61.60 -53.43 -44.51
N VAL A 137 62.40 -52.47 -44.99
CA VAL A 137 62.65 -52.08 -46.38
C VAL A 137 61.71 -51.08 -47.08
N PRO A 138 60.39 -50.96 -46.91
CA PRO A 138 59.64 -49.87 -47.57
C PRO A 138 59.84 -48.48 -47.02
N SER A 139 60.22 -48.40 -45.78
CA SER A 139 60.34 -47.07 -45.07
C SER A 139 61.61 -46.32 -45.50
N MET A 140 62.62 -46.97 -45.89
CA MET A 140 63.87 -46.31 -46.41
C MET A 140 63.65 -45.63 -47.74
N PHE A 141 62.81 -46.22 -48.59
CA PHE A 141 62.54 -45.64 -49.92
C PHE A 141 61.68 -44.42 -49.88
N ASP A 142 60.70 -44.39 -48.94
CA ASP A 142 59.83 -43.28 -48.79
C ASP A 142 60.54 -42.09 -48.09
N GLN A 143 61.48 -42.35 -47.20
CA GLN A 143 62.29 -41.36 -46.53
C GLN A 143 63.34 -40.72 -47.45
N PHE A 144 63.81 -41.46 -48.44
CA PHE A 144 64.85 -40.94 -49.32
C PHE A 144 64.25 -40.20 -50.52
N PHE A 145 63.10 -40.56 -51.02
CA PHE A 145 62.53 -39.97 -52.22
C PHE A 145 61.48 -38.92 -51.94
N THR A 146 60.64 -39.01 -50.93
CA THR A 146 59.56 -38.07 -50.70
C THR A 146 60.00 -36.89 -49.85
N ARG A 147 60.90 -37.07 -48.87
CA ARG A 147 61.41 -35.92 -48.06
C ARG A 147 62.42 -35.09 -48.82
N GLY A 148 63.30 -35.70 -49.59
CA GLY A 148 64.25 -34.94 -50.38
C GLY A 148 63.57 -34.13 -51.49
N PHE A 149 62.45 -34.51 -51.97
CA PHE A 149 61.71 -33.82 -53.02
C PHE A 149 60.76 -32.70 -52.40
N SER A 150 60.21 -32.95 -51.25
CA SER A 150 59.41 -31.92 -50.58
C SER A 150 60.27 -30.79 -49.97
N ASP A 151 61.46 -31.11 -49.46
CA ASP A 151 62.40 -30.08 -48.96
C ASP A 151 63.00 -29.28 -50.11
N ALA A 152 63.21 -29.91 -51.29
CA ALA A 152 63.70 -29.21 -52.49
C ALA A 152 62.66 -28.27 -53.13
N MET A 153 61.35 -28.51 -52.87
CA MET A 153 60.27 -27.66 -53.34
C MET A 153 59.93 -26.50 -52.33
N GLY A 154 60.67 -26.39 -51.23
CA GLY A 154 60.58 -25.22 -50.35
C GLY A 154 59.23 -24.99 -49.63
N GLN A 155 58.43 -26.02 -49.36
CA GLN A 155 57.09 -25.87 -48.85
C GLN A 155 56.82 -26.46 -47.47
N SER A 156 57.78 -26.98 -46.75
CA SER A 156 57.57 -27.31 -45.32
C SER A 156 58.06 -26.17 -44.43
N ASN A 157 57.22 -25.18 -44.27
CA ASN A 157 57.45 -24.12 -43.27
C ASN A 157 57.03 -24.65 -41.90
N SER A 158 57.92 -25.37 -41.24
CA SER A 158 57.71 -25.99 -39.93
C SER A 158 57.25 -25.00 -38.86
N ALA A 159 57.57 -23.72 -39.08
CA ALA A 159 57.10 -22.62 -38.18
C ALA A 159 55.57 -22.35 -38.39
N LEU A 160 55.11 -22.39 -39.66
CA LEU A 160 53.69 -22.20 -39.98
C LEU A 160 52.85 -23.39 -39.54
N GLU A 161 53.36 -24.63 -39.73
CA GLU A 161 52.67 -25.84 -39.22
C GLU A 161 52.54 -25.82 -37.70
N ARG A 162 53.61 -25.49 -36.98
CA ARG A 162 53.56 -25.35 -35.51
C ARG A 162 52.63 -24.24 -35.06
N GLN A 163 52.60 -23.15 -35.78
CA GLN A 163 51.63 -22.06 -35.45
C GLN A 163 50.19 -22.52 -35.70
N ALA A 164 49.91 -23.27 -36.77
CA ALA A 164 48.61 -23.82 -37.04
C ALA A 164 48.17 -24.84 -35.97
N ASP A 165 49.10 -25.72 -35.52
CA ASP A 165 48.83 -26.68 -34.44
C ASP A 165 48.52 -25.97 -33.10
N LEU A 166 49.26 -24.95 -32.75
CA LEU A 166 48.99 -24.14 -31.55
C LEU A 166 47.63 -23.43 -31.64
N TYR A 167 47.28 -22.85 -32.79
CA TYR A 167 45.94 -22.29 -33.01
C TYR A 167 44.83 -23.32 -32.91
N ALA A 168 45.03 -24.53 -33.44
CA ALA A 168 44.03 -25.63 -33.32
C ALA A 168 43.86 -26.04 -31.85
N GLN A 169 44.93 -26.14 -31.06
CA GLN A 169 44.84 -26.46 -29.63
C GLN A 169 44.19 -25.32 -28.83
N THR A 170 44.52 -24.07 -29.15
CA THR A 170 43.87 -22.92 -28.51
C THR A 170 42.34 -22.91 -28.79
N SER A 171 41.97 -23.14 -30.05
CA SER A 171 40.56 -23.28 -30.44
C SER A 171 39.89 -24.42 -29.71
N GLY A 172 40.59 -25.51 -29.45
CA GLY A 172 40.08 -26.64 -28.62
C GLY A 172 39.83 -26.24 -27.18
N VAL A 173 40.70 -25.45 -26.58
CA VAL A 173 40.52 -24.88 -25.22
C VAL A 173 39.33 -23.93 -25.19
N ASP A 174 39.20 -23.01 -26.15
CA ASP A 174 38.10 -22.05 -26.25
C ASP A 174 36.77 -22.78 -26.45
N GLN A 175 36.74 -23.84 -27.25
CA GLN A 175 35.55 -24.68 -27.44
C GLN A 175 35.14 -25.39 -26.14
N ALA A 176 36.12 -25.98 -25.44
CA ALA A 176 35.87 -26.66 -24.16
C ALA A 176 35.41 -25.63 -23.07
N GLN A 177 35.97 -24.46 -23.07
CA GLN A 177 35.54 -23.37 -22.15
C GLN A 177 34.11 -22.91 -22.47
N SER A 178 33.79 -22.78 -23.77
CA SER A 178 32.41 -22.46 -24.18
C SER A 178 31.43 -23.55 -23.79
N GLY A 179 31.83 -24.82 -23.91
CA GLY A 179 31.02 -25.96 -23.46
C GLY A 179 30.79 -25.96 -21.95
N LEU A 180 31.78 -25.55 -21.15
CA LEU A 180 31.64 -25.40 -19.70
C LEU A 180 30.65 -24.29 -19.36
N MET A 181 30.80 -23.11 -19.99
CA MET A 181 29.85 -21.99 -19.77
C MET A 181 28.41 -22.38 -20.14
N GLN A 182 28.21 -23.11 -21.22
CA GLN A 182 26.89 -23.63 -21.62
C GLN A 182 26.31 -24.57 -20.58
N ALA A 183 27.11 -25.50 -20.05
CA ALA A 183 26.68 -26.41 -19.01
C ALA A 183 26.32 -25.68 -17.70
N GLN A 184 27.09 -24.67 -17.31
CA GLN A 184 26.81 -23.83 -16.15
C GLN A 184 25.54 -23.03 -16.32
N ALA A 185 25.31 -22.41 -17.49
CA ALA A 185 24.06 -21.69 -17.79
C ALA A 185 22.82 -22.60 -17.69
N MET A 186 22.95 -23.88 -18.05
CA MET A 186 21.85 -24.83 -17.88
C MET A 186 21.52 -25.10 -16.41
N VAL A 187 22.52 -25.21 -15.55
CA VAL A 187 22.30 -25.34 -14.09
C VAL A 187 21.62 -24.09 -13.54
N GLU A 188 22.10 -22.91 -13.90
CA GLU A 188 21.52 -21.65 -13.47
C GLU A 188 20.04 -21.51 -13.89
N ALA A 189 19.70 -21.90 -15.11
CA ALA A 189 18.31 -21.91 -15.59
C ALA A 189 17.41 -22.83 -14.77
N LEU A 190 17.93 -23.99 -14.32
CA LEU A 190 17.21 -24.91 -13.45
C LEU A 190 17.12 -24.42 -12.01
N ASP A 191 18.14 -23.70 -11.52
CA ASP A 191 18.10 -23.06 -10.20
C ASP A 191 17.06 -21.94 -10.13
N VAL A 192 16.82 -21.22 -11.23
CA VAL A 192 15.69 -20.27 -11.34
C VAL A 192 14.37 -21.01 -11.21
N ARG A 193 14.17 -22.09 -11.97
CA ARG A 193 12.93 -22.88 -11.91
C ARG A 193 12.69 -23.50 -10.52
N LEU A 194 13.73 -23.89 -9.81
CA LEU A 194 13.62 -24.38 -8.44
C LEU A 194 13.15 -23.29 -7.48
N ARG A 195 13.62 -22.06 -7.65
CA ARG A 195 13.10 -20.93 -6.87
C ARG A 195 11.62 -20.67 -7.16
N ASP A 196 11.23 -20.83 -8.42
CA ASP A 196 9.84 -20.66 -8.87
C ASP A 196 8.89 -21.74 -8.33
N ALA A 197 9.42 -22.86 -7.82
CA ALA A 197 8.65 -23.90 -7.14
C ALA A 197 8.12 -23.45 -5.78
N THR A 198 8.79 -22.50 -5.14
CA THR A 198 8.43 -22.00 -3.82
C THR A 198 7.96 -20.56 -3.94
N GLN A 199 6.71 -20.31 -3.62
CA GLN A 199 6.15 -18.97 -3.59
C GLN A 199 6.33 -18.38 -2.20
N LEU A 200 7.01 -17.23 -2.10
CA LEU A 200 7.27 -16.52 -0.86
C LEU A 200 6.31 -15.34 -0.68
N ALA A 201 6.05 -14.96 0.56
CA ALA A 201 5.29 -13.76 0.89
C ALA A 201 6.07 -12.50 0.47
N PRO A 202 5.49 -11.63 -0.38
CA PRO A 202 6.18 -10.43 -0.88
C PRO A 202 6.21 -9.27 0.13
N PHE A 203 5.50 -9.37 1.23
CA PHE A 203 5.41 -8.43 2.35
C PHE A 203 4.71 -9.11 3.55
N ASP A 204 4.78 -8.51 4.73
CA ASP A 204 4.00 -8.96 5.89
C ASP A 204 2.51 -8.81 5.60
N GLY A 205 1.73 -9.88 5.81
CA GLY A 205 0.31 -9.83 5.46
C GLY A 205 -0.49 -11.03 5.96
N ILE A 206 -1.69 -11.17 5.40
CA ILE A 206 -2.57 -12.30 5.67
C ILE A 206 -3.01 -13.00 4.38
N ILE A 207 -3.32 -14.27 4.51
CA ILE A 207 -3.99 -15.04 3.46
C ILE A 207 -5.47 -14.66 3.47
N ILE A 208 -5.94 -14.02 2.38
CA ILE A 208 -7.36 -13.63 2.25
C ILE A 208 -8.19 -14.83 1.80
N GLN A 209 -7.73 -15.51 0.77
CA GLN A 209 -8.45 -16.63 0.15
C GLN A 209 -7.48 -17.63 -0.46
N ARG A 210 -7.76 -18.89 -0.30
CA ARG A 210 -7.09 -19.99 -1.00
C ARG A 210 -7.95 -20.42 -2.18
N MET A 211 -7.31 -20.59 -3.33
CA MET A 211 -7.97 -21.00 -4.58
C MET A 211 -7.63 -22.45 -4.97
N VAL A 212 -6.66 -23.04 -4.26
CA VAL A 212 -6.20 -24.42 -4.43
C VAL A 212 -5.93 -25.06 -3.08
N GLU A 213 -5.86 -26.39 -3.06
CA GLU A 213 -5.54 -27.17 -1.87
C GLU A 213 -4.28 -28.02 -2.06
N VAL A 214 -3.73 -28.53 -0.96
CA VAL A 214 -2.60 -29.45 -0.99
C VAL A 214 -3.01 -30.72 -1.70
N GLY A 215 -2.24 -31.10 -2.73
CA GLY A 215 -2.54 -32.23 -3.62
C GLY A 215 -3.14 -31.83 -4.96
N ASP A 216 -3.59 -30.59 -5.13
CA ASP A 216 -4.08 -30.09 -6.41
C ASP A 216 -2.93 -29.96 -7.43
N ASN A 217 -3.24 -30.23 -8.69
CA ASN A 217 -2.30 -30.06 -9.78
C ASN A 217 -2.48 -28.70 -10.43
N VAL A 218 -1.41 -27.90 -10.45
CA VAL A 218 -1.43 -26.52 -10.93
C VAL A 218 -0.65 -26.35 -12.21
N GLN A 219 -1.01 -25.31 -12.97
CA GLN A 219 -0.33 -24.93 -14.22
C GLN A 219 0.21 -23.50 -14.11
N PRO A 220 1.27 -23.14 -14.84
CA PRO A 220 1.79 -21.78 -14.86
C PRO A 220 0.70 -20.75 -15.16
N GLY A 221 0.61 -19.70 -14.34
CA GLY A 221 -0.39 -18.65 -14.42
C GLY A 221 -1.69 -18.95 -13.66
N MET A 222 -1.89 -20.15 -13.13
CA MET A 222 -3.06 -20.49 -12.32
C MET A 222 -2.99 -19.76 -10.97
N PRO A 223 -4.05 -19.03 -10.56
CA PRO A 223 -4.08 -18.37 -9.27
C PRO A 223 -4.14 -19.41 -8.14
N LEU A 224 -3.30 -19.23 -7.12
CA LEU A 224 -3.16 -20.14 -5.99
C LEU A 224 -3.81 -19.59 -4.73
N MET A 225 -3.55 -18.31 -4.42
CA MET A 225 -4.15 -17.64 -3.26
C MET A 225 -4.13 -16.12 -3.45
N SER A 226 -5.03 -15.43 -2.75
CA SER A 226 -4.98 -13.98 -2.55
C SER A 226 -4.31 -13.66 -1.21
N PHE A 227 -3.32 -12.77 -1.25
CA PHE A 227 -2.52 -12.36 -0.11
C PHE A 227 -2.54 -10.84 0.02
N ALA A 228 -2.79 -10.32 1.23
CA ALA A 228 -2.96 -8.89 1.43
C ALA A 228 -2.31 -8.34 2.68
N TYR A 229 -1.88 -7.08 2.59
CA TYR A 229 -1.43 -6.27 3.71
C TYR A 229 -2.62 -5.54 4.34
N ILE A 230 -2.96 -5.89 5.58
CA ILE A 230 -4.18 -5.41 6.25
C ILE A 230 -3.93 -4.44 7.41
N ASP A 231 -2.69 -4.23 7.83
CA ASP A 231 -2.41 -3.29 8.92
C ASP A 231 -2.73 -1.84 8.51
N TYR A 232 -2.86 -1.59 7.21
CA TYR A 232 -3.31 -0.35 6.64
C TYR A 232 -4.45 -0.63 5.64
N LEU A 233 -5.61 -0.08 5.94
CA LEU A 233 -6.82 -0.27 5.15
C LEU A 233 -7.17 0.99 4.36
N ARG A 234 -7.85 0.81 3.26
CA ARG A 234 -8.39 1.88 2.42
C ARG A 234 -9.89 1.69 2.20
N ILE A 235 -10.57 2.78 1.91
CA ILE A 235 -11.92 2.74 1.38
C ILE A 235 -11.82 2.94 -0.12
N GLU A 236 -12.48 2.11 -0.89
CA GLU A 236 -12.73 2.33 -2.31
C GLU A 236 -14.21 2.64 -2.49
N ALA A 237 -14.51 3.82 -3.05
CA ALA A 237 -15.88 4.26 -3.28
C ALA A 237 -16.05 4.82 -4.70
N ASP A 238 -17.20 4.53 -5.29
CA ASP A 238 -17.62 5.09 -6.58
C ASP A 238 -18.41 6.39 -6.34
N VAL A 239 -17.72 7.51 -6.44
CA VAL A 239 -18.25 8.83 -6.13
C VAL A 239 -18.85 9.45 -7.41
N PRO A 240 -20.12 9.93 -7.40
CA PRO A 240 -20.67 10.67 -8.53
C PRO A 240 -19.77 11.86 -8.94
N VAL A 241 -19.54 12.04 -10.24
CA VAL A 241 -18.62 13.05 -10.79
C VAL A 241 -18.89 14.46 -10.22
N ARG A 242 -20.18 14.82 -10.03
CA ARG A 242 -20.57 16.11 -9.45
C ARG A 242 -20.07 16.31 -8.01
N LEU A 243 -19.99 15.24 -7.21
CA LEU A 243 -19.50 15.27 -5.83
C LEU A 243 -17.98 15.21 -5.79
N ALA A 244 -17.36 14.50 -6.72
CA ALA A 244 -15.90 14.39 -6.82
C ALA A 244 -15.23 15.76 -7.01
N ALA A 245 -15.92 16.72 -7.64
CA ALA A 245 -15.42 18.09 -7.77
C ALA A 245 -15.21 18.82 -6.43
N GLY A 246 -15.87 18.39 -5.36
CA GLY A 246 -15.70 18.91 -4.01
C GLY A 246 -14.58 18.23 -3.22
N LEU A 247 -13.97 17.16 -3.74
CA LEU A 247 -12.89 16.45 -3.11
C LEU A 247 -11.53 16.94 -3.61
N THR A 248 -10.60 17.06 -2.68
CA THR A 248 -9.19 17.35 -3.00
C THR A 248 -8.30 16.26 -2.40
N GLU A 249 -7.28 15.84 -3.13
CA GLU A 249 -6.32 14.89 -2.60
C GLU A 249 -5.64 15.46 -1.34
N GLY A 250 -5.53 14.63 -0.32
CA GLY A 250 -5.07 15.03 1.01
C GLY A 250 -6.16 15.60 1.94
N GLY A 251 -7.35 15.91 1.40
CA GLY A 251 -8.48 16.37 2.21
C GLY A 251 -9.00 15.31 3.17
N MET A 252 -9.62 15.73 4.29
CA MET A 252 -10.20 14.83 5.28
C MET A 252 -11.72 14.75 5.06
N VAL A 253 -12.26 13.56 5.16
CA VAL A 253 -13.70 13.27 5.05
C VAL A 253 -14.11 12.36 6.20
N GLN A 254 -15.37 12.43 6.60
CA GLN A 254 -15.90 11.52 7.62
C GLN A 254 -16.34 10.22 6.97
N ALA A 255 -15.92 9.10 7.55
CA ALA A 255 -16.32 7.76 7.15
C ALA A 255 -16.97 7.04 8.33
N ARG A 256 -18.12 6.44 8.12
CA ARG A 256 -18.84 5.66 9.11
C ARG A 256 -18.77 4.19 8.75
N LEU A 257 -18.07 3.43 9.56
CA LEU A 257 -17.99 1.97 9.43
C LEU A 257 -19.29 1.32 9.91
N ASP A 258 -19.72 0.28 9.20
CA ASP A 258 -20.90 -0.50 9.58
C ASP A 258 -20.67 -1.25 10.92
N ILE A 259 -19.43 -1.66 11.18
CA ILE A 259 -19.05 -2.26 12.47
C ILE A 259 -18.94 -1.19 13.55
N GLY A 260 -19.83 -1.31 14.56
CA GLY A 260 -19.84 -0.47 15.74
C GLY A 260 -20.34 0.96 15.52
N GLY A 261 -20.76 1.33 14.31
CA GLY A 261 -21.27 2.66 13.99
C GLY A 261 -20.26 3.80 14.23
N GLN A 262 -18.97 3.50 14.33
CA GLN A 262 -17.93 4.49 14.59
C GLN A 262 -17.73 5.38 13.38
N THR A 263 -17.70 6.68 13.64
CA THR A 263 -17.31 7.67 12.64
C THR A 263 -15.82 7.96 12.82
N ILE A 264 -15.07 7.83 11.75
CA ILE A 264 -13.63 8.04 11.68
C ILE A 264 -13.30 9.05 10.58
N GLU A 265 -12.20 9.76 10.72
CA GLU A 265 -11.69 10.63 9.66
C GLU A 265 -10.86 9.80 8.69
N ALA A 266 -11.23 9.87 7.41
CA ALA A 266 -10.51 9.23 6.31
C ALA A 266 -9.88 10.32 5.43
N ARG A 267 -8.67 10.09 4.96
CA ARG A 267 -7.96 11.02 4.08
C ARG A 267 -8.17 10.64 2.63
N VAL A 268 -8.53 11.58 1.77
CA VAL A 268 -8.57 11.38 0.32
C VAL A 268 -7.17 11.05 -0.17
N ALA A 269 -6.93 9.80 -0.53
CA ALA A 269 -5.62 9.32 -0.97
C ALA A 269 -5.43 9.55 -2.48
N GLN A 270 -6.46 9.24 -3.27
CA GLN A 270 -6.37 9.30 -4.72
C GLN A 270 -7.76 9.45 -5.35
N ILE A 271 -7.86 10.32 -6.32
CA ILE A 271 -9.05 10.47 -7.18
C ILE A 271 -8.66 10.00 -8.58
N PHE A 272 -9.31 8.94 -9.06
CA PHE A 272 -9.00 8.41 -10.39
C PHE A 272 -9.58 9.34 -11.46
N PRO A 273 -8.80 9.72 -12.49
CA PRO A 273 -9.26 10.63 -13.53
C PRO A 273 -10.27 9.98 -14.51
N THR A 274 -10.41 8.65 -14.44
CA THR A 274 -11.29 7.90 -15.33
C THR A 274 -12.67 7.74 -14.70
N ALA A 275 -13.70 8.23 -15.36
CA ALA A 275 -15.09 8.03 -14.94
C ALA A 275 -15.70 6.80 -15.61
N ASP A 276 -16.52 6.08 -14.84
CA ASP A 276 -17.42 5.05 -15.38
C ASP A 276 -18.53 5.74 -16.16
N GLN A 277 -18.63 5.44 -17.46
CA GLN A 277 -19.57 6.07 -18.38
C GLN A 277 -21.03 5.64 -18.15
N VAL A 278 -21.25 4.47 -17.56
CA VAL A 278 -22.58 3.92 -17.28
C VAL A 278 -23.14 4.48 -15.98
N ARG A 279 -22.30 4.55 -14.95
CA ARG A 279 -22.69 4.99 -13.59
C ARG A 279 -22.48 6.48 -13.36
N HIS A 280 -21.73 7.14 -14.22
CA HIS A 280 -21.29 8.53 -14.05
C HIS A 280 -20.57 8.77 -12.72
N THR A 281 -19.72 7.82 -12.32
CA THR A 281 -18.96 7.87 -11.09
C THR A 281 -17.46 7.84 -11.39
N VAL A 282 -16.68 8.42 -10.48
CA VAL A 282 -15.22 8.28 -10.43
C VAL A 282 -14.86 7.46 -9.20
N LYS A 283 -13.89 6.61 -9.36
CA LYS A 283 -13.34 5.84 -8.25
C LYS A 283 -12.46 6.73 -7.39
N VAL A 284 -12.71 6.73 -6.09
CA VAL A 284 -11.92 7.47 -5.11
C VAL A 284 -11.44 6.51 -4.04
N LYS A 285 -10.17 6.62 -3.69
CA LYS A 285 -9.57 5.88 -2.57
C LYS A 285 -9.33 6.80 -1.40
N PHE A 286 -9.73 6.35 -0.22
CA PHE A 286 -9.52 7.05 1.03
C PHE A 286 -8.66 6.20 1.94
N ASP A 287 -7.63 6.78 2.54
CA ASP A 287 -6.79 6.14 3.54
C ASP A 287 -7.48 6.19 4.90
N LEU A 288 -7.55 5.05 5.56
CA LEU A 288 -8.01 4.94 6.94
C LEU A 288 -6.84 5.12 7.92
N PRO A 289 -7.09 5.64 9.14
CA PRO A 289 -6.08 5.67 10.18
C PRO A 289 -5.55 4.27 10.50
N TYR A 290 -4.28 4.20 10.90
CA TYR A 290 -3.66 2.94 11.32
C TYR A 290 -4.42 2.33 12.52
N GLY A 291 -4.64 1.02 12.48
CA GLY A 291 -5.34 0.30 13.54
C GLY A 291 -6.86 0.51 13.56
N THR A 292 -7.45 1.03 12.47
CA THR A 292 -8.91 1.09 12.33
C THR A 292 -9.49 -0.32 12.45
N PRO A 293 -10.47 -0.54 13.35
CA PRO A 293 -11.11 -1.84 13.49
C PRO A 293 -11.89 -2.18 12.22
N GLY A 294 -11.67 -3.38 11.71
CA GLY A 294 -12.36 -3.87 10.51
C GLY A 294 -11.46 -4.71 9.64
N GLY A 295 -12.01 -5.17 8.53
CA GLY A 295 -11.31 -6.01 7.56
C GLY A 295 -11.75 -5.69 6.13
N PRO A 296 -11.01 -6.21 5.14
CA PRO A 296 -11.40 -6.11 3.74
C PRO A 296 -12.81 -6.66 3.49
N GLY A 297 -13.54 -6.05 2.56
CA GLY A 297 -14.90 -6.43 2.19
C GLY A 297 -16.01 -5.76 3.00
N MET A 298 -15.69 -5.02 4.07
CA MET A 298 -16.70 -4.33 4.88
C MET A 298 -17.28 -3.12 4.16
N TYR A 299 -18.57 -2.88 4.42
CA TYR A 299 -19.26 -1.69 3.94
C TYR A 299 -18.92 -0.47 4.80
N VAL A 300 -18.84 0.69 4.16
CA VAL A 300 -18.55 1.97 4.80
C VAL A 300 -19.31 3.08 4.09
N GLU A 301 -19.82 4.03 4.86
CA GLU A 301 -20.42 5.25 4.34
C GLU A 301 -19.44 6.41 4.46
N VAL A 302 -19.12 7.06 3.35
CA VAL A 302 -18.24 8.23 3.31
C VAL A 302 -19.09 9.47 3.07
N THR A 303 -18.95 10.46 3.94
CA THR A 303 -19.61 11.76 3.80
C THR A 303 -18.72 12.69 3.00
N VAL A 304 -19.16 13.06 1.81
CA VAL A 304 -18.44 13.92 0.88
C VAL A 304 -19.13 15.29 0.74
N PRO A 305 -18.39 16.39 0.53
CA PRO A 305 -19.00 17.70 0.31
C PRO A 305 -19.73 17.76 -1.02
N ASP A 306 -20.94 18.33 -1.03
CA ASP A 306 -21.71 18.61 -2.24
C ASP A 306 -21.62 20.09 -2.60
N THR A 307 -20.71 20.42 -3.50
CA THR A 307 -20.48 21.80 -3.95
C THR A 307 -21.61 22.37 -4.82
N SER A 308 -22.55 21.51 -5.25
CA SER A 308 -23.75 21.99 -5.99
C SER A 308 -24.75 22.70 -5.09
N ILE A 309 -24.68 22.48 -3.79
CA ILE A 309 -25.49 23.13 -2.78
C ILE A 309 -24.69 24.33 -2.24
N PRO A 310 -25.14 25.58 -2.50
CA PRO A 310 -24.39 26.74 -2.02
C PRO A 310 -24.26 26.71 -0.51
N VAL A 311 -23.09 27.10 -0.03
CA VAL A 311 -22.85 27.28 1.40
C VAL A 311 -23.79 28.34 1.92
N GLN A 312 -24.70 27.97 2.80
CA GLN A 312 -25.61 28.91 3.45
C GLN A 312 -25.24 29.02 4.91
N GLY A 313 -25.20 30.23 5.41
CA GLY A 313 -25.07 30.49 6.85
C GLY A 313 -26.31 29.94 7.56
N GLN A 314 -26.20 28.74 8.09
CA GLN A 314 -27.28 28.14 8.88
C GLN A 314 -27.06 28.42 10.37
N ALA A 315 -28.16 28.65 11.05
CA ALA A 315 -28.14 28.77 12.53
C ALA A 315 -27.63 27.44 13.13
N ALA A 316 -26.70 27.49 14.05
CA ALA A 316 -26.22 26.33 14.80
C ALA A 316 -26.45 26.51 16.28
N VAL A 317 -27.07 25.51 16.90
CA VAL A 317 -27.41 25.52 18.32
C VAL A 317 -26.70 24.37 19.05
N PRO A 318 -26.33 24.55 20.34
CA PRO A 318 -25.88 23.44 21.16
C PRO A 318 -26.97 22.36 21.24
N THR A 319 -26.57 21.08 21.18
CA THR A 319 -27.52 19.93 21.30
C THR A 319 -28.30 19.99 22.59
N ALA A 320 -27.71 20.55 23.66
CA ALA A 320 -28.36 20.76 24.97
C ALA A 320 -29.56 21.74 24.93
N ALA A 321 -29.70 22.57 23.88
CA ALA A 321 -30.84 23.47 23.70
C ALA A 321 -32.02 22.81 23.01
N LEU A 322 -31.80 21.64 22.38
CA LEU A 322 -32.82 20.94 21.59
C LEU A 322 -33.69 20.06 22.49
N ILE A 323 -35.00 20.24 22.40
CA ILE A 323 -36.00 19.37 23.05
C ILE A 323 -36.87 18.68 22.03
N TRP A 324 -37.27 17.47 22.34
CA TRP A 324 -38.16 16.70 21.51
C TRP A 324 -39.55 16.65 22.16
N ARG A 325 -40.54 17.18 21.47
CA ARG A 325 -41.95 17.03 21.88
C ARG A 325 -42.62 16.04 20.91
N GLY A 326 -42.68 14.78 21.34
CA GLY A 326 -43.00 13.68 20.44
C GLY A 326 -41.94 13.54 19.38
N SER A 327 -42.27 13.66 18.10
CA SER A 327 -41.34 13.62 16.94
C SER A 327 -40.89 15.00 16.46
N LEU A 328 -41.30 16.09 17.13
CA LEU A 328 -41.05 17.46 16.69
C LEU A 328 -39.90 18.09 17.48
N PRO A 329 -38.76 18.39 16.82
CA PRO A 329 -37.67 19.13 17.46
C PRO A 329 -38.06 20.57 17.69
N SER A 330 -37.77 21.09 18.90
CA SER A 330 -38.11 22.43 19.34
C SER A 330 -37.00 23.04 20.18
N VAL A 331 -36.93 24.34 20.26
CA VAL A 331 -36.03 25.09 21.14
C VAL A 331 -36.79 26.21 21.84
N PHE A 332 -36.33 26.59 23.05
CA PHE A 332 -36.79 27.81 23.71
C PHE A 332 -35.88 28.95 23.33
N VAL A 333 -36.44 29.98 22.69
CA VAL A 333 -35.77 31.23 22.37
C VAL A 333 -36.15 32.24 23.43
N LEU A 334 -35.19 33.00 23.96
CA LEU A 334 -35.41 34.07 24.90
C LEU A 334 -35.69 35.38 24.16
N GLU A 335 -36.98 35.74 24.02
CA GLU A 335 -37.42 36.97 23.34
C GLU A 335 -37.76 38.01 24.43
N ASN A 336 -36.98 39.08 24.51
CA ASN A 336 -37.17 40.13 25.52
C ASN A 336 -37.21 39.63 26.98
N GLY A 337 -36.45 38.56 27.28
CA GLY A 337 -36.42 37.95 28.60
C GLY A 337 -37.54 36.93 28.88
N VAL A 338 -38.42 36.68 27.92
CA VAL A 338 -39.53 35.69 28.02
C VAL A 338 -39.22 34.47 27.19
N PRO A 339 -39.33 33.26 27.77
CA PRO A 339 -39.14 32.01 26.99
C PRO A 339 -40.25 31.82 25.96
N SER A 340 -39.88 31.67 24.70
CA SER A 340 -40.80 31.37 23.60
C SER A 340 -40.42 30.03 22.97
N LEU A 341 -41.31 29.04 22.96
CA LEU A 341 -41.09 27.77 22.32
C LEU A 341 -41.26 27.90 20.81
N ARG A 342 -40.21 27.50 20.09
CA ARG A 342 -40.21 27.56 18.64
C ARG A 342 -39.88 26.19 18.04
N LEU A 343 -40.72 25.75 17.12
CA LEU A 343 -40.45 24.53 16.32
C LEU A 343 -39.30 24.81 15.35
N VAL A 344 -38.39 23.87 15.28
CA VAL A 344 -37.21 24.00 14.40
C VAL A 344 -37.09 22.80 13.51
N ARG A 345 -36.50 22.99 12.35
CA ARG A 345 -36.09 21.91 11.47
C ARG A 345 -34.59 21.73 11.61
N VAL A 346 -34.20 20.62 12.24
CA VAL A 346 -32.79 20.29 12.43
C VAL A 346 -32.17 19.77 11.14
N GLY A 347 -30.89 20.09 10.94
CA GLY A 347 -30.05 19.63 9.83
C GLY A 347 -28.98 18.66 10.31
N TYR A 348 -27.74 18.91 9.87
CA TYR A 348 -26.59 18.05 10.17
C TYR A 348 -25.87 18.46 11.48
N PRO A 349 -25.17 17.53 12.17
CA PRO A 349 -24.29 17.84 13.26
C PRO A 349 -23.18 18.82 12.84
N VAL A 350 -22.86 19.78 13.70
CA VAL A 350 -21.81 20.79 13.49
C VAL A 350 -20.79 20.66 14.63
N GLY A 351 -19.68 20.00 14.37
CA GLY A 351 -18.72 19.64 15.42
C GLY A 351 -19.27 18.57 16.37
N GLN A 352 -18.78 18.54 17.63
CA GLN A 352 -19.17 17.50 18.59
C GLN A 352 -20.46 17.80 19.36
N ASP A 353 -20.76 19.10 19.62
CA ASP A 353 -21.82 19.49 20.55
C ASP A 353 -22.91 20.36 19.95
N ARG A 354 -22.91 20.61 18.64
CA ARG A 354 -23.87 21.48 17.98
C ARG A 354 -24.61 20.78 16.86
N ILE A 355 -25.83 21.27 16.59
CA ILE A 355 -26.62 20.83 15.44
C ILE A 355 -27.07 22.05 14.64
N SER A 356 -27.04 21.93 13.31
CA SER A 356 -27.55 22.97 12.42
C SER A 356 -29.07 23.03 12.45
N VAL A 357 -29.61 24.21 12.29
CA VAL A 357 -31.05 24.46 12.16
C VAL A 357 -31.31 25.06 10.79
N VAL A 358 -32.01 24.28 9.97
CA VAL A 358 -32.35 24.63 8.57
C VAL A 358 -33.40 25.73 8.52
N SER A 359 -34.34 25.72 9.47
CA SER A 359 -35.38 26.74 9.56
C SER A 359 -35.95 26.82 11.00
N GLY A 360 -36.47 27.99 11.36
CA GLY A 360 -37.07 28.27 12.65
C GLY A 360 -36.22 29.11 13.61
N LEU A 361 -34.93 29.32 13.28
CA LEU A 361 -34.02 30.19 14.06
C LEU A 361 -33.17 31.06 13.17
N ASN A 362 -32.79 32.21 13.68
CA ASN A 362 -31.84 33.13 13.05
C ASN A 362 -30.54 33.20 13.87
N GLY A 363 -29.43 33.48 13.19
CA GLY A 363 -28.17 33.74 13.87
C GLY A 363 -28.28 34.95 14.81
N GLY A 364 -27.67 34.84 16.01
CA GLY A 364 -27.70 35.91 17.04
C GLY A 364 -28.86 35.80 18.02
N GLU A 365 -29.84 34.93 17.83
CA GLU A 365 -30.90 34.66 18.81
C GLU A 365 -30.33 33.94 20.03
N THR A 366 -30.91 34.16 21.21
CA THR A 366 -30.48 33.51 22.46
C THR A 366 -31.41 32.33 22.77
N VAL A 367 -30.84 31.13 22.90
CA VAL A 367 -31.57 29.89 23.23
C VAL A 367 -31.27 29.44 24.65
N ILE A 368 -32.23 28.77 25.29
CA ILE A 368 -32.10 28.22 26.65
C ILE A 368 -31.50 26.81 26.54
N LEU A 369 -30.45 26.57 27.34
CA LEU A 369 -29.82 25.27 27.49
C LEU A 369 -30.55 24.43 28.53
N ASN A 370 -30.67 23.13 28.32
CA ASN A 370 -31.28 22.17 29.24
C ASN A 370 -32.61 22.67 29.84
N PRO A 371 -33.59 23.12 29.01
CA PRO A 371 -34.80 23.69 29.53
C PRO A 371 -35.56 22.66 30.40
N PRO A 372 -36.05 23.02 31.57
CA PRO A 372 -36.82 22.13 32.42
C PRO A 372 -38.11 21.69 31.74
N ALA A 373 -38.52 20.44 31.97
CA ALA A 373 -39.72 19.84 31.34
C ALA A 373 -41.00 20.62 31.61
N THR A 374 -41.04 21.37 32.68
CA THR A 374 -42.17 22.21 33.10
C THR A 374 -42.21 23.57 32.41
N LEU A 375 -41.16 23.96 31.64
CA LEU A 375 -41.13 25.24 31.00
C LEU A 375 -42.18 25.34 29.88
N ILE A 376 -43.02 26.39 29.99
CA ILE A 376 -44.05 26.71 29.00
C ILE A 376 -43.73 28.02 28.30
N SER A 377 -44.21 28.16 27.06
CA SER A 377 -44.06 29.40 26.30
C SER A 377 -44.82 30.56 26.98
N GLY A 378 -44.14 31.67 27.22
CA GLY A 378 -44.76 32.83 27.86
C GLY A 378 -44.84 32.80 29.40
N GLY A 379 -44.34 31.74 30.03
CA GLY A 379 -44.33 31.60 31.50
C GLY A 379 -42.98 31.98 32.11
N ASN A 380 -43.10 32.68 33.28
CA ASN A 380 -41.95 32.90 34.18
C ASN A 380 -41.59 31.61 34.92
#